data_8ae18b851593c9109eb6e8fb89c982e8
#
_entry.id   8ae18b851593c9109eb6e8fb89c982e8
#
_cell.length_a   1.000
_cell.length_b   1.000
_cell.length_c   1.000
_cell.angle_alpha   90.00
_cell.angle_beta   90.00
_cell.angle_gamma   90.00
#
_symmetry.space_group_name_H-M   'P 1'
#
loop_
_entity.id
_entity.type
_entity.pdbx_description
1 polymer ?
#
loop_
_entity_poly.entity_id
_entity_poly.type
_entity_poly.pdbx_seq_one_letter_code
_entity_poly.pdbx_strand_id
1 'polypeptide(L)'
;MMRLALLALLMAAHAAGAADTIVITGMRHPVDKSYRKMVQGMDLFAANHALAPQAELRYKVLPRRQGTDIGDVALQLVGDTVKQRVALAADGTFTLGRDAKAFAEDAVVSANRPADTMTWRADIRTPGLPANTRRLGDLRLECQVGMRAGLVSQYPGVLDLFFSAVQSPASYCGEREVRYLFFAERPIFSVALHYGERRQVMSAARLYAGVLRGQTPQSERRYCDCQALLDRSYTLPLGDASWPDDTLVELEPMAAAANDDDPLRGYTRAEARAALGAAKVMRFDSGYEIWAYDWGGSDFMVLFEPDGRAAKSRLRL
;
A
#
# COMPACT_ATOMS: atom_id res chain seq x y z
N MET A 1 -11.49 19.03 -79.23
CA MET A 1 -11.77 17.94 -78.31
C MET A 1 -10.91 18.18 -77.03
N MET A 2 -11.50 18.74 -76.03
CA MET A 2 -10.81 19.27 -74.84
C MET A 2 -11.09 18.29 -73.68
N ARG A 3 -10.05 17.65 -73.17
CA ARG A 3 -10.17 16.76 -72.02
C ARG A 3 -9.91 17.54 -70.74
N LEU A 4 -10.94 17.77 -69.93
CA LEU A 4 -10.84 18.29 -68.58
C LEU A 4 -10.29 17.19 -67.65
N ALA A 5 -9.17 17.46 -66.97
CA ALA A 5 -8.67 16.66 -65.90
C ALA A 5 -9.16 17.27 -64.58
N LEU A 6 -10.00 16.53 -63.84
CA LEU A 6 -10.48 16.87 -62.52
C LEU A 6 -9.41 16.44 -61.46
N LEU A 7 -8.76 17.39 -60.81
CA LEU A 7 -7.90 17.14 -59.67
C LEU A 7 -8.81 17.08 -58.41
N ALA A 8 -8.95 15.87 -57.84
CA ALA A 8 -9.59 15.69 -56.53
C ALA A 8 -8.56 15.92 -55.41
N LEU A 9 -8.71 17.03 -54.70
CA LEU A 9 -7.92 17.32 -53.47
C LEU A 9 -8.55 16.54 -52.32
N LEU A 10 -7.90 15.46 -51.84
CA LEU A 10 -8.22 14.81 -50.57
C LEU A 10 -7.73 15.67 -49.41
N MET A 11 -8.63 16.38 -48.76
CA MET A 11 -8.35 16.96 -47.44
C MET A 11 -8.44 15.86 -46.37
N ALA A 12 -7.31 15.40 -45.88
CA ALA A 12 -7.23 14.59 -44.68
C ALA A 12 -7.51 15.47 -43.46
N ALA A 13 -8.73 15.41 -42.94
CA ALA A 13 -9.09 16.01 -41.67
C ALA A 13 -8.38 15.25 -40.54
N HIS A 14 -7.31 15.83 -39.99
CA HIS A 14 -6.76 15.38 -38.72
C HIS A 14 -7.75 15.74 -37.62
N ALA A 15 -8.50 14.75 -37.14
CA ALA A 15 -9.21 14.88 -35.86
C ALA A 15 -8.18 14.99 -34.75
N ALA A 16 -7.85 16.22 -34.36
CA ALA A 16 -7.18 16.47 -33.10
C ALA A 16 -8.15 16.03 -32.01
N GLY A 17 -7.90 14.86 -31.42
CA GLY A 17 -8.63 14.42 -30.25
C GLY A 17 -8.45 15.46 -29.17
N ALA A 18 -9.54 16.16 -28.80
CA ALA A 18 -9.58 17.02 -27.65
C ALA A 18 -9.19 16.17 -26.44
N ALA A 19 -8.03 16.45 -25.86
CA ALA A 19 -7.67 15.89 -24.57
C ALA A 19 -8.69 16.41 -23.56
N ASP A 20 -9.56 15.51 -23.05
CA ASP A 20 -10.49 15.84 -21.98
C ASP A 20 -9.72 16.33 -20.77
N THR A 21 -9.67 17.65 -20.59
CA THR A 21 -9.02 18.27 -19.45
C THR A 21 -9.96 18.14 -18.26
N ILE A 22 -9.72 17.16 -17.41
CA ILE A 22 -10.41 17.06 -16.13
C ILE A 22 -9.87 18.21 -15.25
N VAL A 23 -10.70 19.23 -15.03
CA VAL A 23 -10.34 20.36 -14.19
C VAL A 23 -10.67 20.00 -12.74
N ILE A 24 -9.63 19.70 -11.94
CA ILE A 24 -9.76 19.55 -10.49
C ILE A 24 -9.81 20.96 -9.89
N THR A 25 -10.99 21.62 -9.92
CA THR A 25 -11.18 22.94 -9.33
C THR A 25 -12.18 22.87 -8.18
N GLY A 26 -11.86 23.56 -7.08
CA GLY A 26 -12.79 23.78 -5.97
C GLY A 26 -12.85 22.72 -4.89
N MET A 27 -12.01 21.69 -4.93
CA MET A 27 -11.95 20.70 -3.86
C MET A 27 -11.20 21.26 -2.64
N ARG A 28 -11.82 21.17 -1.46
CA ARG A 28 -11.13 21.50 -0.21
C ARG A 28 -10.18 20.35 0.16
N HIS A 29 -8.89 20.66 0.36
CA HIS A 29 -7.86 19.71 0.77
C HIS A 29 -7.77 18.47 -0.15
N PRO A 30 -7.41 18.61 -1.42
CA PRO A 30 -7.15 17.46 -2.30
C PRO A 30 -5.96 16.63 -1.79
N VAL A 31 -5.87 15.39 -2.28
CA VAL A 31 -4.66 14.59 -2.06
C VAL A 31 -3.57 15.13 -2.98
N ASP A 32 -2.61 15.82 -2.42
CA ASP A 32 -1.46 16.37 -3.13
C ASP A 32 -0.16 15.77 -2.61
N LYS A 33 0.72 15.36 -3.52
CA LYS A 33 2.06 14.86 -3.20
C LYS A 33 3.10 15.60 -4.05
N SER A 34 4.20 16.00 -3.43
CA SER A 34 5.29 16.70 -4.12
C SER A 34 5.88 15.83 -5.24
N TYR A 35 5.78 16.32 -6.47
CA TYR A 35 6.39 15.67 -7.63
C TYR A 35 7.92 15.59 -7.50
N ARG A 36 8.56 16.65 -6.99
CA ARG A 36 10.02 16.68 -6.75
C ARG A 36 10.46 15.56 -5.81
N LYS A 37 9.73 15.32 -4.70
CA LYS A 37 10.02 14.21 -3.79
C LYS A 37 9.79 12.85 -4.46
N MET A 38 8.75 12.72 -5.28
CA MET A 38 8.49 11.48 -6.03
C MET A 38 9.60 11.20 -7.04
N VAL A 39 10.13 12.21 -7.74
CA VAL A 39 11.30 12.07 -8.63
C VAL A 39 12.54 11.63 -7.85
N GLN A 40 12.79 12.19 -6.67
CA GLN A 40 13.87 11.74 -5.79
C GLN A 40 13.69 10.26 -5.36
N GLY A 41 12.46 9.81 -5.16
CA GLY A 41 12.13 8.39 -4.95
C GLY A 41 12.47 7.53 -6.17
N MET A 42 12.19 8.02 -7.38
CA MET A 42 12.56 7.34 -8.64
C MET A 42 14.09 7.24 -8.80
N ASP A 43 14.85 8.27 -8.39
CA ASP A 43 16.32 8.23 -8.39
C ASP A 43 16.84 7.17 -7.41
N LEU A 44 16.27 7.11 -6.21
CA LEU A 44 16.64 6.11 -5.21
C LEU A 44 16.30 4.70 -5.67
N PHE A 45 15.14 4.49 -6.32
CA PHE A 45 14.79 3.21 -6.93
C PHE A 45 15.85 2.77 -7.93
N ALA A 46 16.26 3.65 -8.84
CA ALA A 46 17.28 3.34 -9.83
C ALA A 46 18.65 3.01 -9.18
N ALA A 47 19.02 3.74 -8.13
CA ALA A 47 20.29 3.52 -7.42
C ALA A 47 20.32 2.20 -6.64
N ASN A 48 19.18 1.75 -6.09
CA ASN A 48 19.07 0.56 -5.24
C ASN A 48 18.33 -0.60 -5.92
N HIS A 49 18.21 -0.59 -7.24
CA HIS A 49 17.45 -1.58 -8.02
C HIS A 49 17.93 -3.02 -7.81
N ALA A 50 19.16 -3.22 -7.35
CA ALA A 50 19.70 -4.54 -7.01
C ALA A 50 18.89 -5.29 -5.95
N LEU A 51 18.14 -4.59 -5.06
CA LEU A 51 17.24 -5.22 -4.10
C LEU A 51 16.05 -5.93 -4.79
N ALA A 52 15.62 -5.41 -5.95
CA ALA A 52 14.46 -5.86 -6.69
C ALA A 52 14.71 -5.84 -8.21
N PRO A 53 15.65 -6.66 -8.73
CA PRO A 53 16.22 -6.50 -10.07
C PRO A 53 15.24 -6.75 -11.22
N GLN A 54 14.10 -7.37 -10.95
CA GLN A 54 13.05 -7.63 -11.95
C GLN A 54 11.79 -6.76 -11.73
N ALA A 55 11.78 -5.94 -10.68
CA ALA A 55 10.62 -5.15 -10.33
C ALA A 55 10.60 -3.80 -11.06
N GLU A 56 9.41 -3.28 -11.30
CA GLU A 56 9.18 -1.92 -11.78
C GLU A 56 8.67 -1.04 -10.63
N LEU A 57 9.01 0.24 -10.67
CA LEU A 57 8.42 1.23 -9.77
C LEU A 57 7.09 1.71 -10.36
N ARG A 58 6.03 1.44 -9.63
CA ARG A 58 4.71 2.04 -9.80
C ARG A 58 4.27 2.70 -8.51
N TYR A 59 3.19 3.45 -8.60
CA TYR A 59 2.49 3.98 -7.43
C TYR A 59 1.08 3.40 -7.44
N LYS A 60 0.57 2.99 -6.28
CA LYS A 60 -0.75 2.38 -6.12
C LYS A 60 -1.67 3.29 -5.36
N VAL A 61 -2.82 3.60 -5.93
CA VAL A 61 -3.91 4.29 -5.24
C VAL A 61 -4.56 3.35 -4.23
N LEU A 62 -4.79 3.85 -3.02
CA LEU A 62 -5.32 3.08 -1.90
C LEU A 62 -6.45 3.86 -1.22
N PRO A 63 -7.59 3.22 -0.91
CA PRO A 63 -8.63 3.83 -0.11
C PRO A 63 -8.18 3.98 1.34
N ARG A 64 -8.60 5.04 2.02
CA ARG A 64 -8.36 5.26 3.45
C ARG A 64 -9.53 4.86 4.32
N ARG A 65 -10.71 4.74 3.73
CA ARG A 65 -11.95 4.37 4.41
C ARG A 65 -12.63 3.22 3.69
N GLN A 66 -13.28 2.37 4.44
CA GLN A 66 -14.12 1.31 3.87
C GLN A 66 -15.22 1.94 3.00
N GLY A 67 -15.48 1.32 1.85
CA GLY A 67 -16.49 1.83 0.91
C GLY A 67 -16.08 3.03 0.07
N THR A 68 -14.85 3.55 0.21
CA THR A 68 -14.35 4.59 -0.70
C THR A 68 -14.20 4.02 -2.10
N ASP A 69 -14.95 4.57 -3.04
CA ASP A 69 -14.79 4.26 -4.46
C ASP A 69 -13.55 4.96 -5.02
N ILE A 70 -12.64 4.16 -5.57
CA ILE A 70 -11.43 4.62 -6.24
C ILE A 70 -11.44 4.37 -7.75
N GLY A 71 -12.57 3.89 -8.30
CA GLY A 71 -12.69 3.55 -9.72
C GLY A 71 -12.65 4.75 -10.66
N ASP A 72 -13.15 5.90 -10.22
CA ASP A 72 -13.20 7.15 -10.99
C ASP A 72 -12.18 8.21 -10.52
N VAL A 73 -11.13 7.77 -9.84
CA VAL A 73 -10.02 8.64 -9.45
C VAL A 73 -9.30 9.15 -10.70
N ALA A 74 -9.11 10.47 -10.74
CA ALA A 74 -8.32 11.13 -11.76
C ALA A 74 -7.12 11.82 -11.11
N LEU A 75 -5.94 11.64 -11.71
CA LEU A 75 -4.70 12.22 -11.25
C LEU A 75 -4.18 13.23 -12.27
N GLN A 76 -3.63 14.33 -11.78
CA GLN A 76 -2.97 15.36 -12.58
C GLN A 76 -1.64 15.76 -11.95
N LEU A 77 -0.65 16.04 -12.79
CA LEU A 77 0.56 16.77 -12.44
C LEU A 77 0.28 18.26 -12.62
N VAL A 78 0.36 19.05 -11.55
CA VAL A 78 -0.02 20.45 -11.52
C VAL A 78 1.12 21.28 -10.97
N GLY A 79 1.62 22.21 -11.78
CA GLY A 79 2.58 23.24 -11.42
C GLY A 79 2.05 24.62 -11.81
N ASP A 80 2.89 25.64 -11.81
CA ASP A 80 2.51 27.01 -12.19
C ASP A 80 2.05 27.08 -13.65
N THR A 81 2.77 26.41 -14.54
CA THR A 81 2.52 26.40 -15.99
C THR A 81 2.34 24.96 -16.53
N VAL A 82 2.64 23.94 -15.73
CA VAL A 82 2.46 22.54 -16.08
C VAL A 82 1.09 22.07 -15.62
N LYS A 83 0.35 21.45 -16.54
CA LYS A 83 -0.90 20.76 -16.21
C LYS A 83 -1.04 19.54 -17.12
N GLN A 84 -0.83 18.36 -16.56
CA GLN A 84 -0.81 17.11 -17.33
C GLN A 84 -1.64 16.05 -16.61
N ARG A 85 -2.41 15.28 -17.38
CA ARG A 85 -3.12 14.11 -16.84
C ARG A 85 -2.10 12.99 -16.56
N VAL A 86 -2.21 12.36 -15.40
CA VAL A 86 -1.47 11.13 -15.07
C VAL A 86 -2.39 9.94 -15.33
N ALA A 87 -1.99 9.04 -16.22
CA ALA A 87 -2.78 7.87 -16.58
C ALA A 87 -2.81 6.88 -15.39
N LEU A 88 -4.02 6.47 -15.02
CA LEU A 88 -4.26 5.45 -14.01
C LEU A 88 -4.65 4.15 -14.72
N ALA A 89 -3.95 3.05 -14.40
CA ALA A 89 -4.28 1.73 -14.90
C ALA A 89 -5.52 1.15 -14.18
N ALA A 90 -6.16 0.15 -14.79
CA ALA A 90 -7.38 -0.47 -14.25
C ALA A 90 -7.19 -1.08 -12.86
N ASP A 91 -5.97 -1.49 -12.52
CA ASP A 91 -5.60 -1.99 -11.20
C ASP A 91 -5.33 -0.88 -10.17
N GLY A 92 -5.51 0.39 -10.54
CA GLY A 92 -5.25 1.55 -9.68
C GLY A 92 -3.77 1.89 -9.53
N THR A 93 -2.90 1.39 -10.43
CA THR A 93 -1.50 1.78 -10.47
C THR A 93 -1.23 2.89 -11.48
N PHE A 94 -0.17 3.66 -11.25
CA PHE A 94 0.32 4.66 -12.19
C PHE A 94 1.84 4.78 -12.15
N THR A 95 2.40 5.33 -13.20
CA THR A 95 3.82 5.71 -13.30
C THR A 95 3.93 7.20 -13.53
N LEU A 96 5.10 7.76 -13.24
CA LEU A 96 5.42 9.16 -13.52
C LEU A 96 6.59 9.23 -14.48
N GLY A 97 6.45 10.09 -15.50
CA GLY A 97 7.57 10.50 -16.33
C GLY A 97 8.44 11.56 -15.64
N ARG A 98 9.64 11.77 -16.16
CA ARG A 98 10.52 12.87 -15.72
C ARG A 98 10.20 14.12 -16.55
N ASP A 99 9.82 15.18 -15.86
CA ASP A 99 9.51 16.48 -16.44
C ASP A 99 10.33 17.54 -15.69
N ALA A 100 11.33 18.10 -16.37
CA ALA A 100 12.24 19.09 -15.78
C ALA A 100 11.52 20.38 -15.39
N LYS A 101 10.47 20.76 -16.13
CA LYS A 101 9.69 21.96 -15.85
C LYS A 101 8.82 21.76 -14.61
N ALA A 102 8.11 20.67 -14.52
CA ALA A 102 7.34 20.30 -13.33
C ALA A 102 8.23 20.19 -12.08
N PHE A 103 9.44 19.66 -12.24
CA PHE A 103 10.42 19.60 -11.15
C PHE A 103 10.86 20.99 -10.69
N ALA A 104 11.14 21.89 -11.62
CA ALA A 104 11.55 23.27 -11.32
C ALA A 104 10.43 24.10 -10.68
N GLU A 105 9.18 23.86 -11.07
CA GLU A 105 7.99 24.55 -10.54
C GLU A 105 7.50 23.98 -9.20
N ASP A 106 8.18 23.02 -8.57
CA ASP A 106 7.68 22.33 -7.39
C ASP A 106 6.26 21.75 -7.57
N ALA A 107 5.96 21.25 -8.77
CA ALA A 107 4.65 20.72 -9.10
C ALA A 107 4.20 19.63 -8.10
N VAL A 108 2.90 19.44 -8.00
CA VAL A 108 2.29 18.36 -7.21
C VAL A 108 1.58 17.38 -8.11
N VAL A 109 1.57 16.12 -7.71
CA VAL A 109 0.61 15.14 -8.21
C VAL A 109 -0.64 15.29 -7.37
N SER A 110 -1.76 15.65 -8.00
CA SER A 110 -3.03 15.97 -7.34
C SER A 110 -4.12 14.99 -7.78
N ALA A 111 -5.01 14.64 -6.86
CA ALA A 111 -6.17 13.78 -7.14
C ALA A 111 -7.48 14.56 -7.06
N ASN A 112 -8.50 14.08 -7.80
CA ASN A 112 -9.88 14.59 -7.70
C ASN A 112 -10.62 14.05 -6.44
N ARG A 113 -9.92 13.83 -5.34
CA ARG A 113 -10.44 13.28 -4.09
C ARG A 113 -9.88 14.01 -2.87
N PRO A 114 -10.66 14.15 -1.79
CA PRO A 114 -10.17 14.68 -0.52
C PRO A 114 -9.09 13.81 0.10
N ALA A 115 -8.12 14.43 0.76
CA ALA A 115 -6.95 13.78 1.36
C ALA A 115 -7.29 12.75 2.45
N ASP A 116 -8.47 12.82 3.06
CA ASP A 116 -8.93 11.89 4.08
C ASP A 116 -9.62 10.63 3.52
N THR A 117 -9.85 10.55 2.21
CA THR A 117 -10.54 9.43 1.56
C THR A 117 -9.61 8.44 0.89
N MET A 118 -8.49 8.90 0.37
CA MET A 118 -7.52 8.08 -0.34
C MET A 118 -6.09 8.56 -0.15
N THR A 119 -5.15 7.74 -0.56
CA THR A 119 -3.73 8.09 -0.71
C THR A 119 -3.13 7.24 -1.83
N TRP A 120 -1.82 7.38 -2.07
CA TRP A 120 -1.05 6.41 -2.85
C TRP A 120 0.31 6.17 -2.22
N ARG A 121 0.86 5.01 -2.53
CA ARG A 121 2.14 4.52 -2.05
C ARG A 121 3.00 4.04 -3.22
N ALA A 122 4.28 3.94 -3.01
CA ALA A 122 5.12 3.16 -3.91
C ALA A 122 4.61 1.72 -3.94
N ASP A 123 4.60 1.12 -5.11
CA ASP A 123 4.25 -0.28 -5.35
C ASP A 123 5.34 -0.88 -6.23
N ILE A 124 6.22 -1.65 -5.62
CA ILE A 124 7.39 -2.26 -6.26
C ILE A 124 7.20 -3.75 -6.22
N ARG A 125 7.01 -4.39 -7.38
CA ARG A 125 6.66 -5.80 -7.46
C ARG A 125 7.49 -6.54 -8.50
N THR A 126 8.08 -7.63 -8.09
CA THR A 126 8.62 -8.64 -9.01
C THR A 126 7.45 -9.33 -9.71
N PRO A 127 7.42 -9.36 -11.06
CA PRO A 127 6.36 -10.02 -11.82
C PRO A 127 6.42 -11.54 -11.68
N GLY A 128 5.29 -12.20 -11.98
CA GLY A 128 5.21 -13.67 -12.03
C GLY A 128 5.11 -14.38 -10.69
N LEU A 129 5.06 -13.65 -9.57
CA LEU A 129 4.83 -14.25 -8.26
C LEU A 129 3.37 -14.72 -8.10
N PRO A 130 3.11 -15.74 -7.27
CA PRO A 130 1.76 -16.16 -6.94
C PRO A 130 0.92 -15.01 -6.37
N ALA A 131 -0.40 -15.11 -6.50
CA ALA A 131 -1.31 -14.13 -5.88
C ALA A 131 -1.06 -14.02 -4.36
N ASN A 132 -1.20 -12.81 -3.83
CA ASN A 132 -0.93 -12.47 -2.42
C ASN A 132 0.50 -12.77 -1.95
N THR A 133 1.45 -12.86 -2.88
CA THR A 133 2.86 -13.09 -2.56
C THR A 133 3.68 -11.89 -3.02
N ARG A 134 4.62 -11.46 -2.18
CA ARG A 134 5.58 -10.39 -2.44
C ARG A 134 7.01 -10.93 -2.22
N ARG A 135 7.99 -10.29 -2.78
CA ARG A 135 9.40 -10.55 -2.50
C ARG A 135 9.90 -9.55 -1.44
N LEU A 136 10.68 -10.01 -0.47
CA LEU A 136 11.15 -9.15 0.63
C LEU A 136 12.03 -7.99 0.13
N GLY A 137 12.87 -8.25 -0.88
CA GLY A 137 13.67 -7.20 -1.52
C GLY A 137 12.83 -6.09 -2.15
N ASP A 138 11.68 -6.45 -2.78
CA ASP A 138 10.73 -5.47 -3.31
C ASP A 138 10.22 -4.56 -2.19
N LEU A 139 9.87 -5.14 -1.03
CA LEU A 139 9.33 -4.41 0.12
C LEU A 139 10.40 -3.58 0.83
N ARG A 140 11.66 -4.05 0.88
CA ARG A 140 12.79 -3.24 1.34
C ARG A 140 12.98 -1.99 0.48
N LEU A 141 12.96 -2.16 -0.83
CA LEU A 141 13.08 -1.06 -1.77
C LEU A 141 11.85 -0.14 -1.72
N GLU A 142 10.64 -0.69 -1.59
CA GLU A 142 9.40 0.07 -1.42
C GLU A 142 9.42 0.96 -0.16
N CYS A 143 9.93 0.45 0.96
CA CYS A 143 10.14 1.26 2.17
C CYS A 143 11.06 2.45 1.89
N GLN A 144 12.23 2.21 1.28
CA GLN A 144 13.21 3.25 0.99
C GLN A 144 12.66 4.31 0.03
N VAL A 145 12.02 3.87 -1.06
CA VAL A 145 11.39 4.76 -2.04
C VAL A 145 10.24 5.54 -1.41
N GLY A 146 9.38 4.89 -0.63
CA GLY A 146 8.26 5.52 0.07
C GLY A 146 8.72 6.64 1.02
N MET A 147 9.78 6.39 1.78
CA MET A 147 10.40 7.40 2.65
C MET A 147 10.96 8.57 1.84
N ARG A 148 11.74 8.29 0.80
CA ARG A 148 12.37 9.33 -0.02
C ARG A 148 11.37 10.17 -0.81
N ALA A 149 10.33 9.53 -1.31
CA ALA A 149 9.26 10.16 -2.07
C ALA A 149 8.26 10.94 -1.19
N GLY A 150 8.39 10.91 0.14
CA GLY A 150 7.45 11.56 1.05
C GLY A 150 6.05 10.94 1.03
N LEU A 151 5.97 9.64 0.75
CA LEU A 151 4.69 8.89 0.67
C LEU A 151 4.31 8.22 1.98
N VAL A 152 5.15 8.30 2.99
CA VAL A 152 4.87 7.91 4.37
C VAL A 152 4.61 9.14 5.19
N SER A 153 3.72 9.01 6.16
CA SER A 153 3.48 10.11 7.09
C SER A 153 4.74 10.37 7.89
N GLN A 154 5.29 11.51 7.66
CA GLN A 154 6.19 12.14 8.60
C GLN A 154 5.35 13.10 9.42
N TYR A 155 5.56 13.13 10.73
CA TYR A 155 4.95 14.15 11.58
C TYR A 155 5.37 15.52 11.07
N PRO A 156 4.45 16.42 10.71
CA PRO A 156 4.84 17.80 10.45
C PRO A 156 5.14 18.47 11.80
N GLY A 157 6.37 18.36 12.22
CA GLY A 157 6.87 19.02 13.42
C GLY A 157 8.29 19.52 13.19
N VAL A 158 8.69 20.56 13.92
CA VAL A 158 10.05 21.12 13.84
C VAL A 158 11.11 20.03 14.12
N LEU A 159 10.76 18.99 14.89
CA LEU A 159 11.61 17.83 15.16
C LEU A 159 11.78 16.92 13.93
N ASP A 160 10.79 16.85 13.02
CA ASP A 160 10.85 16.05 11.82
C ASP A 160 11.89 16.57 10.80
N LEU A 161 12.07 17.90 10.78
CA LEU A 161 13.10 18.53 9.98
C LEU A 161 14.51 18.10 10.41
N PHE A 162 14.71 17.88 11.70
CA PHE A 162 15.98 17.41 12.26
C PHE A 162 16.19 15.90 12.04
N PHE A 163 15.16 15.09 12.22
CA PHE A 163 15.27 13.64 12.00
C PHE A 163 15.38 13.25 10.53
N SER A 164 14.68 13.92 9.63
CA SER A 164 14.78 13.68 8.18
C SER A 164 16.12 14.11 7.60
N ALA A 165 16.84 15.04 8.23
CA ALA A 165 18.18 15.46 7.84
C ALA A 165 19.28 14.48 8.27
N VAL A 166 19.03 13.65 9.30
CA VAL A 166 20.05 12.81 9.93
C VAL A 166 19.91 11.33 9.54
N GLN A 167 18.70 10.85 9.24
CA GLN A 167 18.45 9.44 8.96
C GLN A 167 18.17 9.20 7.48
N SER A 168 19.04 8.44 6.82
CA SER A 168 18.81 8.05 5.41
C SER A 168 17.66 7.04 5.31
N PRO A 169 16.90 7.00 4.18
CA PRO A 169 15.88 5.97 3.97
C PRO A 169 16.40 4.53 4.12
N ALA A 170 17.62 4.28 3.65
CA ALA A 170 18.26 2.97 3.79
C ALA A 170 18.54 2.61 5.26
N SER A 171 19.02 3.56 6.05
CA SER A 171 19.25 3.36 7.50
C SER A 171 17.95 3.05 8.22
N TYR A 172 16.90 3.87 8.02
CA TYR A 172 15.59 3.64 8.64
C TYR A 172 14.99 2.28 8.25
N CYS A 173 14.93 1.97 6.96
CA CYS A 173 14.36 0.70 6.48
C CYS A 173 15.24 -0.52 6.80
N GLY A 174 16.51 -0.31 7.16
CA GLY A 174 17.44 -1.34 7.61
C GLY A 174 17.41 -1.60 9.12
N GLU A 175 16.64 -0.84 9.89
CA GLU A 175 16.50 -1.08 11.32
C GLU A 175 15.71 -2.37 11.61
N ARG A 176 16.12 -3.10 12.66
CA ARG A 176 15.49 -4.36 13.06
C ARG A 176 14.01 -4.18 13.46
N GLU A 177 13.69 -3.08 14.12
CA GLU A 177 12.37 -2.75 14.65
C GLU A 177 11.66 -1.66 13.83
N VAL A 178 11.99 -1.57 12.54
CA VAL A 178 11.33 -0.61 11.65
C VAL A 178 9.81 -0.81 11.66
N ARG A 179 9.09 0.30 11.76
CA ARG A 179 7.61 0.32 11.77
C ARG A 179 7.03 0.91 10.48
N TYR A 180 7.60 0.53 9.35
CA TYR A 180 7.01 0.89 8.07
C TYR A 180 5.76 0.05 7.84
N LEU A 181 4.60 0.71 7.64
CA LEU A 181 3.34 0.04 7.35
C LEU A 181 3.22 -0.25 5.86
N PHE A 182 3.07 -1.51 5.55
CA PHE A 182 2.62 -1.99 4.25
C PHE A 182 1.12 -2.22 4.26
N PHE A 183 0.53 -2.22 3.06
CA PHE A 183 -0.90 -2.42 2.88
C PHE A 183 -1.15 -3.49 1.83
N ALA A 184 -1.97 -4.47 2.22
CA ALA A 184 -2.48 -5.50 1.31
C ALA A 184 -3.67 -4.96 0.50
N GLU A 185 -3.95 -5.57 -0.63
CA GLU A 185 -5.12 -5.22 -1.45
C GLU A 185 -6.45 -5.64 -0.82
N ARG A 186 -6.39 -6.66 0.04
CA ARG A 186 -7.55 -7.25 0.74
C ARG A 186 -7.25 -7.38 2.23
N PRO A 187 -8.29 -7.49 3.08
CA PRO A 187 -8.11 -7.85 4.49
C PRO A 187 -7.28 -9.11 4.65
N ILE A 188 -6.27 -9.08 5.52
CA ILE A 188 -5.32 -10.17 5.75
C ILE A 188 -5.49 -10.77 7.16
N PHE A 189 -5.40 -12.10 7.24
CA PHE A 189 -5.42 -12.84 8.48
C PHE A 189 -4.02 -13.07 9.03
N SER A 190 -3.09 -13.47 8.18
CA SER A 190 -1.69 -13.69 8.59
C SER A 190 -0.70 -13.29 7.51
N VAL A 191 0.56 -13.13 7.92
CA VAL A 191 1.70 -12.90 7.05
C VAL A 191 2.78 -13.90 7.40
N ALA A 192 3.37 -14.58 6.42
CA ALA A 192 4.47 -15.50 6.60
C ALA A 192 5.65 -15.13 5.71
N LEU A 193 6.86 -15.32 6.23
CA LEU A 193 8.11 -15.31 5.46
C LEU A 193 8.47 -16.75 5.09
N HIS A 194 8.90 -16.95 3.85
CA HIS A 194 9.27 -18.25 3.32
C HIS A 194 10.56 -18.14 2.49
N TYR A 195 11.58 -18.91 2.86
CA TYR A 195 12.83 -19.00 2.12
C TYR A 195 13.40 -20.43 2.20
N GLY A 196 13.47 -21.12 1.08
CA GLY A 196 13.81 -22.54 1.05
C GLY A 196 12.83 -23.35 1.89
N GLU A 197 13.33 -24.11 2.86
CA GLU A 197 12.50 -24.87 3.80
C GLU A 197 12.08 -24.07 5.04
N ARG A 198 12.69 -22.88 5.23
CA ARG A 198 12.38 -22.02 6.38
C ARG A 198 11.10 -21.27 6.13
N ARG A 199 10.12 -21.46 7.01
CA ARG A 199 8.87 -20.71 7.04
C ARG A 199 8.62 -20.14 8.44
N GLN A 200 8.24 -18.87 8.52
CA GLN A 200 7.91 -18.22 9.79
C GLN A 200 6.65 -17.37 9.65
N VAL A 201 5.63 -17.66 10.43
CA VAL A 201 4.45 -16.82 10.54
C VAL A 201 4.78 -15.64 11.45
N MET A 202 4.43 -14.43 11.01
CA MET A 202 4.67 -13.19 11.76
C MET A 202 3.71 -13.09 12.95
N SER A 203 4.20 -12.48 14.05
CA SER A 203 3.35 -12.29 15.22
C SER A 203 2.20 -11.31 14.97
N ALA A 204 1.14 -11.46 15.76
CA ALA A 204 0.00 -10.54 15.77
C ALA A 204 0.42 -9.07 16.01
N ALA A 205 1.54 -8.84 16.69
CA ALA A 205 2.09 -7.50 16.90
C ALA A 205 2.48 -6.77 15.59
N ARG A 206 2.72 -7.52 14.50
CA ARG A 206 3.08 -6.97 13.20
C ARG A 206 1.87 -6.76 12.28
N LEU A 207 0.69 -7.13 12.71
CA LEU A 207 -0.57 -6.97 11.99
C LEU A 207 -1.36 -5.79 12.55
N TYR A 208 -2.25 -5.27 11.74
CA TYR A 208 -3.26 -4.28 12.16
C TYR A 208 -2.64 -3.06 12.86
N ALA A 209 -1.53 -2.57 12.32
CA ALA A 209 -0.75 -1.45 12.87
C ALA A 209 -0.33 -1.65 14.35
N GLY A 210 -0.24 -2.88 14.83
CA GLY A 210 0.17 -3.22 16.20
C GLY A 210 -0.91 -3.02 17.27
N VAL A 211 -2.16 -2.76 16.89
CA VAL A 211 -3.27 -2.49 17.83
C VAL A 211 -3.48 -3.65 18.81
N LEU A 212 -3.33 -4.89 18.36
CA LEU A 212 -3.46 -6.07 19.21
C LEU A 212 -2.45 -6.09 20.39
N ARG A 213 -1.33 -5.37 20.26
CA ARG A 213 -0.33 -5.18 21.33
C ARG A 213 -0.47 -3.83 22.05
N GLY A 214 -1.61 -3.17 21.94
CA GLY A 214 -1.90 -1.92 22.64
C GLY A 214 -1.24 -0.67 22.03
N GLN A 215 -0.75 -0.77 20.79
CA GLN A 215 -0.25 0.40 20.07
C GLN A 215 -1.41 1.24 19.55
N THR A 216 -1.33 2.56 19.67
CA THR A 216 -2.27 3.47 19.02
C THR A 216 -2.09 3.39 17.52
N PRO A 217 -3.14 3.12 16.73
CA PRO A 217 -3.04 3.09 15.29
C PRO A 217 -2.46 4.39 14.74
N GLN A 218 -1.54 4.29 13.80
CA GLN A 218 -1.04 5.49 13.12
C GLN A 218 -2.15 6.26 12.41
N SER A 219 -3.20 5.56 11.97
CA SER A 219 -4.39 6.15 11.34
C SER A 219 -5.16 7.13 12.23
N GLU A 220 -5.05 7.02 13.56
CA GLU A 220 -5.66 7.95 14.51
C GLU A 220 -4.81 9.21 14.75
N ARG A 221 -3.59 9.25 14.23
CA ARG A 221 -2.73 10.41 14.37
C ARG A 221 -3.15 11.49 13.38
N ARG A 222 -3.38 12.69 13.89
CA ARG A 222 -4.03 13.83 13.21
C ARG A 222 -3.40 14.24 11.87
N TYR A 223 -2.16 13.87 11.62
CA TYR A 223 -1.38 14.26 10.44
C TYR A 223 -0.75 13.05 9.74
N CYS A 224 -1.33 11.86 9.94
CA CYS A 224 -0.83 10.67 9.29
C CYS A 224 -1.46 10.52 7.90
N ASP A 225 -0.63 10.41 6.87
CA ASP A 225 -1.02 9.98 5.54
C ASP A 225 -1.15 8.44 5.47
N CYS A 226 -1.44 7.84 6.61
CA CYS A 226 -1.59 6.41 6.75
C CYS A 226 -2.96 5.97 6.27
N GLN A 227 -3.00 4.77 5.72
CA GLN A 227 -4.26 4.14 5.41
C GLN A 227 -4.99 3.77 6.69
N ALA A 228 -6.27 4.09 6.77
CA ALA A 228 -7.11 3.77 7.93
C ALA A 228 -7.63 2.33 7.94
N LEU A 229 -7.51 1.58 6.85
CA LEU A 229 -7.96 0.18 6.75
C LEU A 229 -6.97 -0.76 7.48
N LEU A 230 -7.16 -0.89 8.78
CA LEU A 230 -6.27 -1.64 9.67
C LEU A 230 -6.19 -3.12 9.32
N ASP A 231 -7.28 -3.72 8.87
CA ASP A 231 -7.38 -5.11 8.44
C ASP A 231 -6.48 -5.47 7.24
N ARG A 232 -5.89 -4.47 6.59
CA ARG A 232 -4.94 -4.63 5.47
C ARG A 232 -3.51 -4.29 5.83
N SER A 233 -3.27 -3.76 7.03
CA SER A 233 -1.97 -3.22 7.42
C SER A 233 -1.08 -4.26 8.10
N TYR A 234 0.21 -4.24 7.75
CA TYR A 234 1.22 -5.10 8.36
C TYR A 234 2.60 -4.43 8.35
N THR A 235 3.49 -4.92 9.20
CA THR A 235 4.91 -4.55 9.25
C THR A 235 5.78 -5.79 9.10
N LEU A 236 7.01 -5.61 8.64
CA LEU A 236 7.98 -6.68 8.42
C LEU A 236 9.31 -6.36 9.11
N PRO A 237 10.12 -7.37 9.46
CA PRO A 237 11.46 -7.19 9.98
C PRO A 237 12.45 -6.90 8.83
N LEU A 238 12.32 -5.74 8.16
CA LEU A 238 13.09 -5.42 6.96
C LEU A 238 14.59 -5.46 7.17
N GLY A 239 15.07 -5.07 8.37
CA GLY A 239 16.48 -5.07 8.73
C GLY A 239 17.01 -6.41 9.23
N ASP A 240 16.19 -7.47 9.24
CA ASP A 240 16.69 -8.80 9.61
C ASP A 240 17.44 -9.45 8.42
N ALA A 241 18.76 -9.39 8.50
CA ALA A 241 19.65 -9.94 7.46
C ALA A 241 19.59 -11.48 7.35
N SER A 242 18.99 -12.19 8.32
CA SER A 242 18.79 -13.63 8.23
C SER A 242 17.75 -14.03 7.17
N TRP A 243 16.97 -13.07 6.67
CA TRP A 243 16.04 -13.23 5.55
C TRP A 243 16.61 -12.55 4.31
N PRO A 244 17.04 -13.29 3.28
CA PRO A 244 17.54 -12.72 2.02
C PRO A 244 16.46 -11.92 1.26
N ASP A 245 16.87 -11.15 0.26
CA ASP A 245 15.95 -10.32 -0.54
C ASP A 245 14.97 -11.14 -1.38
N ASP A 246 15.30 -12.37 -1.73
CA ASP A 246 14.41 -13.29 -2.47
C ASP A 246 13.47 -14.11 -1.58
N THR A 247 13.46 -13.83 -0.26
CA THR A 247 12.44 -14.37 0.65
C THR A 247 11.03 -13.97 0.16
N LEU A 248 10.13 -14.94 0.10
CA LEU A 248 8.74 -14.71 -0.21
C LEU A 248 7.97 -14.27 1.03
N VAL A 249 7.12 -13.28 0.86
CA VAL A 249 6.20 -12.76 1.85
C VAL A 249 4.80 -13.16 1.42
N GLU A 250 4.24 -14.16 2.07
CA GLU A 250 2.91 -14.69 1.80
C GLU A 250 1.87 -13.96 2.65
N LEU A 251 0.87 -13.39 2.03
CA LEU A 251 -0.26 -12.71 2.66
C LEU A 251 -1.47 -13.64 2.61
N GLU A 252 -1.96 -14.09 3.75
CA GLU A 252 -3.18 -14.91 3.82
C GLU A 252 -4.40 -13.99 3.94
N PRO A 253 -5.28 -13.91 2.92
CA PRO A 253 -6.50 -13.11 3.02
C PRO A 253 -7.46 -13.66 4.06
N MET A 254 -8.24 -12.79 4.72
CA MET A 254 -9.32 -13.20 5.62
C MET A 254 -10.37 -14.06 4.89
N ALA A 255 -10.72 -13.68 3.66
CA ALA A 255 -11.67 -14.40 2.82
C ALA A 255 -11.12 -15.68 2.16
N ALA A 256 -9.83 -16.04 2.37
CA ALA A 256 -9.32 -17.32 1.85
C ALA A 256 -10.01 -18.50 2.57
N ALA A 257 -10.21 -19.58 1.84
CA ALA A 257 -10.81 -20.79 2.42
C ALA A 257 -10.07 -21.23 3.70
N ALA A 258 -10.83 -21.59 4.72
CA ALA A 258 -10.28 -22.24 5.91
C ALA A 258 -9.81 -23.66 5.56
N ASN A 259 -8.83 -24.17 6.30
CA ASN A 259 -8.56 -25.61 6.28
C ASN A 259 -9.78 -26.33 6.85
N ASP A 260 -10.22 -27.39 6.18
CA ASP A 260 -11.37 -28.19 6.66
C ASP A 260 -11.13 -28.81 8.04
N ASP A 261 -9.85 -28.99 8.41
CA ASP A 261 -9.42 -29.56 9.70
C ASP A 261 -9.26 -28.52 10.82
N ASP A 262 -9.65 -27.25 10.65
CA ASP A 262 -9.54 -26.26 11.73
C ASP A 262 -10.54 -26.59 12.85
N PRO A 263 -10.06 -26.89 14.08
CA PRO A 263 -10.89 -27.37 15.16
C PRO A 263 -11.93 -26.38 15.68
N LEU A 264 -11.73 -25.08 15.36
CA LEU A 264 -12.66 -24.02 15.77
C LEU A 264 -13.60 -23.59 14.65
N ARG A 265 -13.45 -24.15 13.46
CA ARG A 265 -14.31 -23.79 12.33
C ARG A 265 -15.78 -23.95 12.66
N GLY A 266 -16.55 -22.92 12.40
CA GLY A 266 -18.00 -22.89 12.65
C GLY A 266 -18.41 -22.53 14.08
N TYR A 267 -17.47 -22.44 15.03
CA TYR A 267 -17.79 -22.00 16.39
C TYR A 267 -18.40 -20.60 16.37
N THR A 268 -19.45 -20.43 17.15
CA THR A 268 -19.96 -19.09 17.48
C THR A 268 -19.02 -18.39 18.45
N ARG A 269 -19.18 -17.08 18.61
CA ARG A 269 -18.41 -16.30 19.60
C ARG A 269 -18.61 -16.81 21.03
N ALA A 270 -19.80 -17.34 21.36
CA ALA A 270 -20.09 -17.90 22.67
C ALA A 270 -19.35 -19.20 22.90
N GLU A 271 -19.35 -20.10 21.93
CA GLU A 271 -18.64 -21.39 21.99
C GLU A 271 -17.13 -21.18 22.07
N ALA A 272 -16.58 -20.26 21.24
CA ALA A 272 -15.16 -19.93 21.29
C ALA A 272 -14.76 -19.33 22.65
N ARG A 273 -15.60 -18.47 23.25
CA ARG A 273 -15.34 -17.91 24.59
C ARG A 273 -15.40 -18.98 25.67
N ALA A 274 -16.34 -19.93 25.57
CA ALA A 274 -16.44 -21.03 26.51
C ALA A 274 -15.22 -21.97 26.43
N ALA A 275 -14.73 -22.22 25.21
CA ALA A 275 -13.58 -23.11 24.97
C ALA A 275 -12.22 -22.47 25.28
N LEU A 276 -12.02 -21.19 24.95
CA LEU A 276 -10.72 -20.53 24.95
C LEU A 276 -10.59 -19.43 26.02
N GLY A 277 -11.68 -19.02 26.66
CA GLY A 277 -11.67 -17.93 27.63
C GLY A 277 -11.76 -16.54 27.00
N ALA A 278 -11.25 -15.53 27.74
CA ALA A 278 -11.29 -14.13 27.31
C ALA A 278 -10.21 -13.86 26.25
N ALA A 279 -10.60 -13.21 25.17
CA ALA A 279 -9.74 -12.78 24.10
C ALA A 279 -9.56 -11.25 24.09
N LYS A 280 -8.48 -10.77 23.49
CA LYS A 280 -8.38 -9.42 23.01
C LYS A 280 -9.09 -9.36 21.65
N VAL A 281 -10.17 -8.60 21.56
CA VAL A 281 -11.03 -8.56 20.38
C VAL A 281 -10.78 -7.31 19.57
N MET A 282 -10.61 -7.48 18.27
CA MET A 282 -10.53 -6.39 17.29
C MET A 282 -11.61 -6.59 16.22
N ARG A 283 -12.41 -5.55 15.99
CA ARG A 283 -13.46 -5.52 14.96
C ARG A 283 -13.05 -4.56 13.86
N PHE A 284 -13.33 -4.95 12.63
CA PHE A 284 -13.01 -4.16 11.45
C PHE A 284 -14.28 -3.68 10.74
N ASP A 285 -14.19 -2.56 10.04
CA ASP A 285 -15.29 -2.04 9.21
C ASP A 285 -15.66 -2.99 8.07
N SER A 286 -14.77 -3.90 7.71
CA SER A 286 -15.04 -5.00 6.76
C SER A 286 -15.99 -6.07 7.30
N GLY A 287 -16.35 -6.03 8.59
CA GLY A 287 -17.22 -6.98 9.27
C GLY A 287 -16.48 -8.17 9.89
N TYR A 288 -15.21 -8.36 9.58
CA TYR A 288 -14.40 -9.39 10.23
C TYR A 288 -14.03 -9.03 11.66
N GLU A 289 -13.83 -10.05 12.51
CA GLU A 289 -13.25 -9.89 13.85
C GLU A 289 -12.05 -10.81 14.04
N ILE A 290 -11.03 -10.30 14.74
CA ILE A 290 -9.92 -11.11 15.25
C ILE A 290 -10.01 -11.20 16.75
N TRP A 291 -9.98 -12.42 17.25
CA TRP A 291 -9.81 -12.73 18.67
C TRP A 291 -8.39 -13.23 18.87
N ALA A 292 -7.61 -12.48 19.65
CA ALA A 292 -6.20 -12.78 19.92
C ALA A 292 -6.03 -13.22 21.39
N TYR A 293 -5.26 -14.28 21.58
CA TYR A 293 -4.90 -14.87 22.85
C TYR A 293 -3.38 -14.87 22.98
N ASP A 294 -2.88 -14.58 24.17
CA ASP A 294 -1.46 -14.70 24.52
C ASP A 294 -1.28 -15.95 25.41
N TRP A 295 -0.68 -16.99 24.87
CA TRP A 295 -0.46 -18.25 25.55
C TRP A 295 1.05 -18.47 25.77
N GLY A 296 1.57 -17.95 26.90
CA GLY A 296 2.95 -18.20 27.29
C GLY A 296 4.00 -17.67 26.28
N GLY A 297 3.71 -16.53 25.65
CA GLY A 297 4.57 -15.92 24.64
C GLY A 297 4.24 -16.35 23.20
N SER A 298 3.32 -17.28 23.00
CA SER A 298 2.79 -17.65 21.68
C SER A 298 1.51 -16.87 21.37
N ASP A 299 1.36 -16.42 20.13
CA ASP A 299 0.16 -15.74 19.66
C ASP A 299 -0.81 -16.78 19.07
N PHE A 300 -2.02 -16.85 19.61
CA PHE A 300 -3.10 -17.60 19.00
C PHE A 300 -4.20 -16.66 18.53
N MET A 301 -4.62 -16.77 17.28
CA MET A 301 -5.65 -15.92 16.70
C MET A 301 -6.78 -16.75 16.11
N VAL A 302 -8.01 -16.28 16.31
CA VAL A 302 -9.23 -16.81 15.67
C VAL A 302 -9.86 -15.72 14.84
N LEU A 303 -10.15 -16.01 13.59
CA LEU A 303 -10.87 -15.13 12.67
C LEU A 303 -12.35 -15.48 12.71
N PHE A 304 -13.19 -14.49 12.96
CA PHE A 304 -14.64 -14.57 12.79
C PHE A 304 -15.07 -13.84 11.54
N GLU A 305 -15.92 -14.48 10.75
CA GLU A 305 -16.58 -13.86 9.59
C GLU A 305 -17.70 -12.92 10.02
N PRO A 306 -18.23 -12.10 9.09
CA PRO A 306 -19.34 -11.18 9.39
C PRO A 306 -20.60 -11.87 9.93
N ASP A 307 -20.83 -13.15 9.61
CA ASP A 307 -21.93 -13.96 10.14
C ASP A 307 -21.74 -14.37 11.61
N GLY A 308 -20.58 -14.09 12.20
CA GLY A 308 -20.25 -14.39 13.59
C GLY A 308 -19.74 -15.78 13.87
N ARG A 309 -19.38 -16.52 12.84
CA ARG A 309 -18.76 -17.84 12.95
C ARG A 309 -17.26 -17.78 12.76
N ALA A 310 -16.54 -18.62 13.50
CA ALA A 310 -15.11 -18.78 13.33
C ALA A 310 -14.82 -19.44 11.98
N ALA A 311 -14.03 -18.78 11.17
CA ALA A 311 -13.61 -19.28 9.86
C ALA A 311 -12.30 -20.07 9.96
N LYS A 312 -11.35 -19.59 10.74
CA LYS A 312 -10.03 -20.20 10.87
C LYS A 312 -9.29 -19.72 12.11
N SER A 313 -8.32 -20.51 12.52
CA SER A 313 -7.42 -20.20 13.62
C SER A 313 -5.96 -20.34 13.22
N ARG A 314 -5.07 -19.68 13.96
CA ARG A 314 -3.63 -19.75 13.74
C ARG A 314 -2.89 -19.65 15.06
N LEU A 315 -2.09 -20.68 15.37
CA LEU A 315 -1.11 -20.63 16.44
C LEU A 315 0.24 -20.29 15.86
N ARG A 316 0.91 -19.33 16.47
CA ARG A 316 2.32 -19.07 16.27
C ARG A 316 3.11 -19.65 17.45
N LEU A 317 3.95 -20.60 17.16
CA LEU A 317 4.90 -21.19 18.10
C LEU A 317 6.20 -20.36 18.12
#